data_cd88d70a563c632bd95d00857ba8dacf
#
_entry.id   cd88d70a563c632bd95d00857ba8dacf
#
_cell.length_a   1.000
_cell.length_b   1.000
_cell.length_c   1.000
_cell.angle_alpha   90.00
_cell.angle_beta   90.00
_cell.angle_gamma   90.00
#
_symmetry.space_group_name_H-M   'P 1'
#
loop_
_entity.id
_entity.type
_entity.pdbx_description
1 polymer ?
#
loop_
_entity_poly.entity_id
_entity_poly.type
_entity_poly.pdbx_seq_one_letter_code
_entity_poly.pdbx_strand_id
1 'polypeptide(L)'
;MASETITIHTKQDIIDYVNERKTTKRTSLLLIIVLGTIFLDAYDLTILGTATDQLTQEFKLSPTYLSFIMTAMPFGALFGAAIGGFYADKLGRKLILSVSLISLIIGAIGAALSPAPAILLCFRLLMGFAIGMDSPVAFTFIAEISNKKDKGRNVNYWQVVWYIAVVSSALIVILLYSLGTGAWLWRYSVALGAVFATIILVLRLFYLSESPSWSMKNKTLTEASKELEKNYNINVNIEPNKGEDESFSKTEVKNPLRTLFNKRYCKRTILATSIATLQGMQYYAIGLYIPLIAIYIIGENKIESLSGTALINIAGIIGGLTGALLTTKYGARKLTIAGFSIVGTAMIIIGLFYGHTYTWLIALMVAFFLFGHSGGPGTQGKAIAALSYPTILRGKGTGFVESVSRFGSMFGTFIFPIILANLGLNKTMLLLALVPIVGLIITTYIKWEPVGKDVEHEDQYIEKV
;
A
#
# COMPACT_ATOMS: atom_id res chain seq x y z
N MET A 1 -26.41 -23.49 -6.35
CA MET A 1 -26.10 -23.77 -4.95
C MET A 1 -27.05 -22.92 -4.13
N ALA A 2 -27.83 -23.52 -3.23
CA ALA A 2 -28.69 -22.76 -2.33
C ALA A 2 -27.81 -21.80 -1.52
N SER A 3 -28.21 -20.53 -1.44
CA SER A 3 -27.53 -19.54 -0.60
C SER A 3 -27.71 -19.97 0.86
N GLU A 4 -26.60 -19.99 1.61
CA GLU A 4 -26.63 -20.24 3.03
C GLU A 4 -27.51 -19.19 3.71
N THR A 5 -28.41 -19.59 4.60
CA THR A 5 -29.25 -18.67 5.38
C THR A 5 -28.74 -18.67 6.82
N ILE A 6 -28.51 -17.48 7.36
CA ILE A 6 -28.09 -17.28 8.75
C ILE A 6 -29.11 -16.41 9.48
N THR A 7 -29.23 -16.55 10.79
CA THR A 7 -30.05 -15.69 11.63
C THR A 7 -29.14 -14.74 12.42
N ILE A 8 -29.46 -13.45 12.43
CA ILE A 8 -28.76 -12.39 13.15
C ILE A 8 -29.71 -11.78 14.18
N HIS A 9 -29.29 -11.76 15.44
CA HIS A 9 -30.04 -11.18 16.55
C HIS A 9 -29.45 -9.85 17.00
N THR A 10 -28.14 -9.72 16.90
CA THR A 10 -27.38 -8.56 17.41
C THR A 10 -26.37 -8.05 16.37
N LYS A 11 -25.95 -6.81 16.54
CA LYS A 11 -24.84 -6.25 15.72
C LYS A 11 -23.52 -7.02 15.91
N GLN A 12 -23.31 -7.65 17.07
CA GLN A 12 -22.13 -8.44 17.37
C GLN A 12 -22.07 -9.71 16.52
N ASP A 13 -23.21 -10.33 16.22
CA ASP A 13 -23.29 -11.55 15.39
C ASP A 13 -22.70 -11.30 13.98
N ILE A 14 -22.82 -10.07 13.47
CA ILE A 14 -22.20 -9.69 12.19
C ILE A 14 -20.66 -9.77 12.26
N ILE A 15 -20.06 -9.26 13.35
CA ILE A 15 -18.60 -9.34 13.55
C ILE A 15 -18.16 -10.78 13.71
N ASP A 16 -18.88 -11.56 14.52
CA ASP A 16 -18.53 -12.95 14.82
C ASP A 16 -18.61 -13.79 13.54
N TYR A 17 -19.67 -13.60 12.74
CA TYR A 17 -19.79 -14.24 11.44
C TYR A 17 -18.62 -13.91 10.50
N VAL A 18 -18.24 -12.64 10.37
CA VAL A 18 -17.09 -12.23 9.53
C VAL A 18 -15.79 -12.84 10.05
N ASN A 19 -15.60 -12.89 11.37
CA ASN A 19 -14.37 -13.38 11.98
C ASN A 19 -14.20 -14.90 11.84
N GLU A 20 -15.28 -15.67 11.88
CA GLU A 20 -15.27 -17.14 11.89
C GLU A 20 -15.33 -17.76 10.50
N ARG A 21 -15.96 -17.06 9.55
CA ARG A 21 -16.19 -17.61 8.21
C ARG A 21 -14.91 -17.76 7.39
N LYS A 22 -14.83 -18.86 6.63
CA LYS A 22 -13.79 -19.08 5.63
C LYS A 22 -13.91 -18.09 4.47
N THR A 23 -12.79 -17.71 3.88
CA THR A 23 -12.73 -16.87 2.67
C THR A 23 -13.52 -17.51 1.53
N THR A 24 -14.44 -16.77 0.93
CA THR A 24 -15.28 -17.24 -0.19
C THR A 24 -14.75 -16.72 -1.53
N LYS A 25 -15.25 -17.27 -2.65
CA LYS A 25 -14.95 -16.73 -3.99
C LYS A 25 -15.34 -15.26 -4.11
N ARG A 26 -16.45 -14.87 -3.48
CA ARG A 26 -16.94 -13.48 -3.48
C ARG A 26 -16.00 -12.55 -2.72
N THR A 27 -15.58 -12.92 -1.51
CA THR A 27 -14.60 -12.12 -0.75
C THR A 27 -13.24 -12.07 -1.42
N SER A 28 -12.81 -13.14 -2.10
CA SER A 28 -11.58 -13.12 -2.92
C SER A 28 -11.69 -12.15 -4.11
N LEU A 29 -12.84 -12.09 -4.78
CA LEU A 29 -13.08 -11.12 -5.85
C LEU A 29 -13.03 -9.68 -5.32
N LEU A 30 -13.67 -9.41 -4.19
CA LEU A 30 -13.63 -8.09 -3.55
C LEU A 30 -12.19 -7.70 -3.16
N LEU A 31 -11.42 -8.64 -2.64
CA LEU A 31 -10.00 -8.45 -2.32
C LEU A 31 -9.20 -8.02 -3.57
N ILE A 32 -9.37 -8.73 -4.70
CA ILE A 32 -8.69 -8.41 -5.96
C ILE A 32 -9.08 -7.02 -6.47
N ILE A 33 -10.38 -6.69 -6.45
CA ILE A 33 -10.89 -5.39 -6.90
C ILE A 33 -10.33 -4.25 -6.04
N VAL A 34 -10.26 -4.43 -4.73
CA VAL A 34 -9.75 -3.40 -3.82
C VAL A 34 -8.23 -3.26 -3.96
N LEU A 35 -7.50 -4.36 -4.11
CA LEU A 35 -6.05 -4.34 -4.37
C LEU A 35 -5.70 -3.74 -5.73
N GLY A 36 -6.66 -3.64 -6.65
CA GLY A 36 -6.44 -3.03 -7.96
C GLY A 36 -5.91 -1.60 -7.90
N THR A 37 -6.29 -0.79 -6.91
CA THR A 37 -5.70 0.55 -6.72
C THR A 37 -4.26 0.52 -6.25
N ILE A 38 -3.85 -0.51 -5.55
CA ILE A 38 -2.43 -0.71 -5.20
C ILE A 38 -1.61 -1.01 -6.46
N PHE A 39 -2.20 -1.75 -7.42
CA PHE A 39 -1.59 -1.91 -8.74
C PHE A 39 -1.40 -0.55 -9.43
N LEU A 40 -2.42 0.32 -9.41
CA LEU A 40 -2.33 1.65 -10.01
C LEU A 40 -1.29 2.54 -9.33
N ASP A 41 -1.21 2.52 -7.99
CA ASP A 41 -0.21 3.29 -7.24
C ASP A 41 1.21 2.91 -7.70
N ALA A 42 1.53 1.62 -7.72
CA ALA A 42 2.83 1.14 -8.16
C ALA A 42 3.08 1.41 -9.65
N TYR A 43 2.07 1.21 -10.50
CA TYR A 43 2.15 1.48 -11.94
C TYR A 43 2.45 2.95 -12.22
N ASP A 44 1.64 3.87 -11.67
CA ASP A 44 1.77 5.31 -11.95
C ASP A 44 3.05 5.94 -11.38
N LEU A 45 3.57 5.38 -10.28
CA LEU A 45 4.87 5.78 -9.75
C LEU A 45 6.03 5.32 -10.64
N THR A 46 5.98 4.08 -11.14
CA THR A 46 7.11 3.48 -11.85
C THR A 46 7.11 3.76 -13.35
N ILE A 47 5.93 3.84 -13.97
CA ILE A 47 5.80 3.99 -15.42
C ILE A 47 6.43 5.29 -15.94
N LEU A 48 6.23 6.41 -15.24
CA LEU A 48 6.83 7.68 -15.65
C LEU A 48 8.36 7.65 -15.46
N GLY A 49 8.84 6.96 -14.43
CA GLY A 49 10.28 6.79 -14.19
C GLY A 49 11.01 6.11 -15.35
N THR A 50 10.34 5.19 -16.05
CA THR A 50 10.92 4.48 -17.22
C THR A 50 10.85 5.29 -18.53
N ALA A 51 10.08 6.38 -18.56
CA ALA A 51 9.87 7.24 -19.72
C ALA A 51 10.36 8.69 -19.50
N THR A 52 11.25 8.90 -18.53
CA THR A 52 11.78 10.24 -18.17
C THR A 52 12.56 10.91 -19.30
N ASP A 53 13.23 10.13 -20.15
CA ASP A 53 14.04 10.68 -21.25
C ASP A 53 13.17 11.46 -22.23
N GLN A 54 12.06 10.86 -22.68
CA GLN A 54 11.12 11.49 -23.62
C GLN A 54 10.44 12.72 -22.99
N LEU A 55 10.04 12.60 -21.71
CA LEU A 55 9.46 13.71 -20.96
C LEU A 55 10.42 14.89 -20.84
N THR A 56 11.70 14.60 -20.52
CA THR A 56 12.74 15.61 -20.36
C THR A 56 13.07 16.29 -21.68
N GLN A 57 13.12 15.54 -22.78
CA GLN A 57 13.36 16.08 -24.13
C GLN A 57 12.21 16.97 -24.59
N GLU A 58 10.95 16.56 -24.41
CA GLU A 58 9.78 17.30 -24.86
C GLU A 58 9.66 18.66 -24.14
N PHE A 59 9.81 18.68 -22.83
CA PHE A 59 9.65 19.89 -22.02
C PHE A 59 10.95 20.62 -21.71
N LYS A 60 12.11 20.12 -22.19
CA LYS A 60 13.44 20.65 -21.87
C LYS A 60 13.66 20.85 -20.37
N LEU A 61 13.30 19.81 -19.58
CA LEU A 61 13.29 19.90 -18.13
C LEU A 61 14.70 19.99 -17.55
N SER A 62 14.87 20.90 -16.59
CA SER A 62 16.04 20.83 -15.71
C SER A 62 15.92 19.62 -14.77
N PRO A 63 17.05 19.07 -14.28
CA PRO A 63 17.02 17.97 -13.30
C PRO A 63 16.19 18.30 -12.06
N THR A 64 16.24 19.54 -11.59
CA THR A 64 15.44 20.01 -10.43
C THR A 64 13.95 19.96 -10.73
N TYR A 65 13.52 20.41 -11.93
CA TYR A 65 12.09 20.40 -12.27
C TYR A 65 11.57 18.97 -12.47
N LEU A 66 12.37 18.10 -13.06
CA LEU A 66 12.07 16.67 -13.15
C LEU A 66 11.86 16.05 -11.75
N SER A 67 12.73 16.40 -10.80
CA SER A 67 12.60 15.93 -9.41
C SER A 67 11.29 16.41 -8.76
N PHE A 68 10.83 17.62 -9.01
CA PHE A 68 9.52 18.09 -8.55
C PHE A 68 8.37 17.27 -9.15
N ILE A 69 8.41 16.97 -10.46
CA ILE A 69 7.38 16.14 -11.10
C ILE A 69 7.37 14.72 -10.51
N MET A 70 8.53 14.12 -10.28
CA MET A 70 8.65 12.77 -9.73
C MET A 70 8.18 12.69 -8.27
N THR A 71 8.42 13.72 -7.46
CA THR A 71 8.04 13.77 -6.04
C THR A 71 6.61 14.25 -5.81
N ALA A 72 5.94 14.77 -6.83
CA ALA A 72 4.58 15.31 -6.71
C ALA A 72 3.56 14.27 -6.21
N MET A 73 3.63 13.03 -6.71
CA MET A 73 2.71 11.98 -6.25
C MET A 73 2.92 11.59 -4.77
N PRO A 74 4.13 11.26 -4.30
CA PRO A 74 4.38 11.04 -2.87
C PRO A 74 3.92 12.21 -1.99
N PHE A 75 4.13 13.45 -2.45
CA PHE A 75 3.71 14.65 -1.74
C PHE A 75 2.18 14.77 -1.65
N GLY A 76 1.47 14.58 -2.77
CA GLY A 76 0.01 14.54 -2.78
C GLY A 76 -0.55 13.43 -1.88
N ALA A 77 0.08 12.25 -1.90
CA ALA A 77 -0.34 11.10 -1.12
C ALA A 77 -0.22 11.29 0.40
N LEU A 78 0.71 12.14 0.86
CA LEU A 78 0.83 12.53 2.28
C LEU A 78 -0.51 13.08 2.82
N PHE A 79 -1.08 14.07 2.11
CA PHE A 79 -2.35 14.70 2.50
C PHE A 79 -3.54 13.79 2.22
N GLY A 80 -3.52 13.10 1.08
CA GLY A 80 -4.57 12.15 0.70
C GLY A 80 -4.77 11.07 1.76
N ALA A 81 -3.71 10.49 2.32
CA ALA A 81 -3.79 9.44 3.30
C ALA A 81 -4.43 9.90 4.63
N ALA A 82 -4.08 11.09 5.11
CA ALA A 82 -4.67 11.65 6.31
C ALA A 82 -6.18 11.92 6.12
N ILE A 83 -6.54 12.55 4.99
CA ILE A 83 -7.92 12.92 4.67
C ILE A 83 -8.75 11.66 4.38
N GLY A 84 -8.25 10.74 3.58
CA GLY A 84 -8.94 9.49 3.23
C GLY A 84 -9.27 8.64 4.44
N GLY A 85 -8.29 8.43 5.33
CA GLY A 85 -8.49 7.67 6.55
C GLY A 85 -9.53 8.31 7.49
N PHE A 86 -9.50 9.65 7.63
CA PHE A 86 -10.46 10.38 8.46
C PHE A 86 -11.89 10.29 7.92
N TYR A 87 -12.06 10.59 6.62
CA TYR A 87 -13.40 10.61 6.01
C TYR A 87 -13.96 9.21 5.78
N ALA A 88 -13.14 8.17 5.61
CA ALA A 88 -13.62 6.80 5.48
C ALA A 88 -14.33 6.31 6.75
N ASP A 89 -13.87 6.70 7.93
CA ASP A 89 -14.56 6.36 9.17
C ASP A 89 -15.91 7.08 9.32
N LYS A 90 -16.03 8.27 8.72
CA LYS A 90 -17.24 9.12 8.81
C LYS A 90 -18.26 8.82 7.70
N LEU A 91 -17.81 8.68 6.45
CA LEU A 91 -18.66 8.61 5.25
C LEU A 91 -18.80 7.19 4.68
N GLY A 92 -17.97 6.25 5.16
CA GLY A 92 -17.93 4.88 4.65
C GLY A 92 -16.75 4.63 3.71
N ARG A 93 -16.42 3.35 3.56
CA ARG A 93 -15.26 2.92 2.77
C ARG A 93 -15.55 3.01 1.28
N LYS A 94 -16.74 2.56 0.86
CA LYS A 94 -17.14 2.51 -0.56
C LYS A 94 -17.09 3.89 -1.23
N LEU A 95 -17.59 4.93 -0.55
CA LEU A 95 -17.61 6.28 -1.11
C LEU A 95 -16.18 6.79 -1.34
N ILE A 96 -15.32 6.70 -0.34
CA ILE A 96 -13.94 7.21 -0.43
C ILE A 96 -13.16 6.44 -1.50
N LEU A 97 -13.29 5.10 -1.55
CA LEU A 97 -12.68 4.26 -2.57
C LEU A 97 -13.17 4.58 -4.00
N SER A 98 -14.38 5.09 -4.17
CA SER A 98 -14.92 5.49 -5.49
C SER A 98 -14.45 6.88 -5.89
N VAL A 99 -14.48 7.83 -4.95
CA VAL A 99 -14.04 9.23 -5.19
C VAL A 99 -12.54 9.27 -5.50
N SER A 100 -11.74 8.46 -4.82
CA SER A 100 -10.29 8.37 -5.08
C SER A 100 -10.01 7.92 -6.52
N LEU A 101 -10.69 6.87 -7.02
CA LEU A 101 -10.50 6.40 -8.39
C LEU A 101 -10.96 7.43 -9.43
N ILE A 102 -12.08 8.11 -9.22
CA ILE A 102 -12.54 9.19 -10.11
C ILE A 102 -11.47 10.30 -10.17
N SER A 103 -10.95 10.71 -9.02
CA SER A 103 -9.89 11.72 -8.96
C SER A 103 -8.60 11.26 -9.65
N LEU A 104 -8.25 9.96 -9.53
CA LEU A 104 -7.11 9.36 -10.20
C LEU A 104 -7.28 9.36 -11.73
N ILE A 105 -8.45 8.98 -12.23
CA ILE A 105 -8.77 9.00 -13.68
C ILE A 105 -8.62 10.41 -14.24
N ILE A 106 -9.22 11.41 -13.59
CA ILE A 106 -9.10 12.81 -13.98
C ILE A 106 -7.64 13.25 -13.98
N GLY A 107 -6.90 12.89 -12.94
CA GLY A 107 -5.48 13.19 -12.80
C GLY A 107 -4.63 12.55 -13.90
N ALA A 108 -4.84 11.27 -14.21
CA ALA A 108 -4.07 10.54 -15.22
C ALA A 108 -4.38 11.04 -16.65
N ILE A 109 -5.64 11.30 -16.98
CA ILE A 109 -6.02 11.91 -18.28
C ILE A 109 -5.41 13.30 -18.40
N GLY A 110 -5.55 14.14 -17.38
CA GLY A 110 -4.98 15.48 -17.37
C GLY A 110 -3.46 15.49 -17.45
N ALA A 111 -2.79 14.56 -16.79
CA ALA A 111 -1.34 14.37 -16.88
C ALA A 111 -0.91 13.97 -18.29
N ALA A 112 -1.56 12.97 -18.90
CA ALA A 112 -1.26 12.52 -20.27
C ALA A 112 -1.48 13.60 -21.33
N LEU A 113 -2.45 14.48 -21.14
CA LEU A 113 -2.79 15.59 -22.06
C LEU A 113 -2.08 16.91 -21.72
N SER A 114 -1.24 16.94 -20.69
CA SER A 114 -0.59 18.17 -20.22
C SER A 114 0.26 18.84 -21.30
N PRO A 115 -0.01 20.11 -21.64
CA PRO A 115 0.74 20.88 -22.61
C PRO A 115 2.00 21.53 -22.01
N ALA A 116 2.14 21.56 -20.68
CA ALA A 116 3.22 22.23 -19.99
C ALA A 116 3.62 21.51 -18.69
N PRO A 117 4.88 21.60 -18.26
CA PRO A 117 5.38 20.92 -17.06
C PRO A 117 4.63 21.29 -15.77
N ALA A 118 4.22 22.54 -15.63
CA ALA A 118 3.46 23.00 -14.45
C ALA A 118 2.09 22.34 -14.36
N ILE A 119 1.40 22.16 -15.48
CA ILE A 119 0.11 21.47 -15.54
C ILE A 119 0.28 19.99 -15.24
N LEU A 120 1.31 19.34 -15.79
CA LEU A 120 1.66 17.97 -15.44
C LEU A 120 1.93 17.82 -13.94
N LEU A 121 2.67 18.75 -13.33
CA LEU A 121 2.93 18.76 -11.89
C LEU A 121 1.62 18.79 -11.08
N CYS A 122 0.66 19.66 -11.44
CA CYS A 122 -0.63 19.77 -10.78
C CYS A 122 -1.43 18.44 -10.86
N PHE A 123 -1.47 17.81 -12.05
CA PHE A 123 -2.17 16.53 -12.19
C PHE A 123 -1.46 15.39 -11.47
N ARG A 124 -0.13 15.38 -11.42
CA ARG A 124 0.64 14.42 -10.61
C ARG A 124 0.38 14.59 -9.10
N LEU A 125 0.21 15.82 -8.62
CA LEU A 125 -0.23 16.08 -7.24
C LEU A 125 -1.63 15.52 -6.97
N LEU A 126 -2.58 15.72 -7.90
CA LEU A 126 -3.94 15.20 -7.81
C LEU A 126 -3.94 13.66 -7.82
N MET A 127 -3.18 13.04 -8.72
CA MET A 127 -3.02 11.57 -8.75
C MET A 127 -2.47 11.04 -7.41
N GLY A 128 -1.43 11.70 -6.89
CA GLY A 128 -0.87 11.34 -5.59
C GLY A 128 -1.89 11.48 -4.46
N PHE A 129 -2.64 12.58 -4.41
CA PHE A 129 -3.71 12.79 -3.43
C PHE A 129 -4.77 11.68 -3.51
N ALA A 130 -5.21 11.32 -4.71
CA ALA A 130 -6.18 10.26 -4.95
C ALA A 130 -5.70 8.90 -4.43
N ILE A 131 -4.48 8.50 -4.78
CA ILE A 131 -3.86 7.24 -4.33
C ILE A 131 -3.66 7.24 -2.81
N GLY A 132 -3.17 8.37 -2.26
CA GLY A 132 -3.03 8.51 -0.82
C GLY A 132 -4.34 8.34 -0.07
N MET A 133 -5.43 8.88 -0.62
CA MET A 133 -6.77 8.75 -0.04
C MET A 133 -7.28 7.30 -0.11
N ASP A 134 -7.00 6.57 -1.17
CA ASP A 134 -7.44 5.18 -1.38
C ASP A 134 -6.71 4.18 -0.47
N SER A 135 -5.39 4.24 -0.41
CA SER A 135 -4.55 3.18 0.19
C SER A 135 -4.93 2.81 1.63
N PRO A 136 -5.05 3.74 2.60
CA PRO A 136 -5.42 3.36 3.98
C PRO A 136 -6.83 2.80 4.07
N VAL A 137 -7.74 3.27 3.20
CA VAL A 137 -9.13 2.81 3.16
C VAL A 137 -9.22 1.41 2.57
N ALA A 138 -8.43 1.12 1.53
CA ALA A 138 -8.32 -0.21 0.95
C ALA A 138 -7.83 -1.23 1.98
N PHE A 139 -6.75 -0.94 2.73
CA PHE A 139 -6.24 -1.83 3.77
C PHE A 139 -7.25 -2.03 4.90
N THR A 140 -7.94 -0.97 5.30
CA THR A 140 -9.01 -1.03 6.31
C THR A 140 -10.15 -1.92 5.82
N PHE A 141 -10.65 -1.70 4.60
CA PHE A 141 -11.73 -2.49 4.02
C PHE A 141 -11.36 -3.97 3.91
N ILE A 142 -10.16 -4.30 3.42
CA ILE A 142 -9.67 -5.67 3.33
C ILE A 142 -9.65 -6.34 4.72
N ALA A 143 -9.18 -5.63 5.75
CA ALA A 143 -9.18 -6.15 7.11
C ALA A 143 -10.59 -6.39 7.65
N GLU A 144 -11.57 -5.56 7.28
CA GLU A 144 -12.94 -5.62 7.75
C GLU A 144 -13.80 -6.70 7.06
N ILE A 145 -13.46 -7.11 5.82
CA ILE A 145 -14.13 -8.21 5.11
C ILE A 145 -13.45 -9.57 5.31
N SER A 146 -12.28 -9.59 5.94
CA SER A 146 -11.49 -10.81 6.12
C SER A 146 -11.76 -11.46 7.48
N ASN A 147 -11.75 -12.80 7.51
CA ASN A 147 -11.84 -13.55 8.76
C ASN A 147 -10.61 -13.28 9.66
N LYS A 148 -10.77 -13.52 10.96
CA LYS A 148 -9.75 -13.24 11.99
C LYS A 148 -8.39 -13.88 11.67
N LYS A 149 -8.37 -15.10 11.12
CA LYS A 149 -7.16 -15.86 10.81
C LYS A 149 -6.43 -15.27 9.58
N ASP A 150 -7.16 -14.85 8.57
CA ASP A 150 -6.61 -14.49 7.26
C ASP A 150 -6.44 -12.97 7.06
N LYS A 151 -6.93 -12.12 7.97
CA LYS A 151 -6.84 -10.65 7.89
C LYS A 151 -5.43 -10.19 7.51
N GLY A 152 -4.42 -10.63 8.25
CA GLY A 152 -3.03 -10.25 7.99
C GLY A 152 -2.53 -10.69 6.62
N ARG A 153 -2.82 -11.94 6.22
CA ARG A 153 -2.46 -12.48 4.92
C ARG A 153 -3.11 -11.68 3.79
N ASN A 154 -4.42 -11.43 3.90
CA ASN A 154 -5.19 -10.76 2.86
C ASN A 154 -4.76 -9.29 2.67
N VAL A 155 -4.48 -8.57 3.75
CA VAL A 155 -3.87 -7.24 3.65
C VAL A 155 -2.51 -7.33 2.96
N ASN A 156 -1.69 -8.33 3.31
CA ASN A 156 -0.33 -8.47 2.83
C ASN A 156 -0.20 -8.78 1.33
N TYR A 157 -1.24 -9.25 0.66
CA TYR A 157 -1.24 -9.41 -0.81
C TYR A 157 -0.98 -8.09 -1.57
N TRP A 158 -1.12 -6.92 -0.91
CA TRP A 158 -0.80 -5.65 -1.52
C TRP A 158 0.62 -5.59 -2.10
N GLN A 159 1.58 -6.20 -1.41
CA GLN A 159 2.98 -6.19 -1.83
C GLN A 159 3.21 -7.04 -3.08
N VAL A 160 2.50 -8.15 -3.21
CA VAL A 160 2.52 -8.98 -4.42
C VAL A 160 2.00 -8.18 -5.61
N VAL A 161 0.85 -7.52 -5.42
CA VAL A 161 0.22 -6.69 -6.46
C VAL A 161 1.09 -5.49 -6.84
N TRP A 162 1.77 -4.88 -5.85
CA TRP A 162 2.75 -3.82 -6.08
C TRP A 162 3.84 -4.25 -7.07
N TYR A 163 4.52 -5.37 -6.79
CA TYR A 163 5.60 -5.83 -7.66
C TYR A 163 5.10 -6.38 -9.01
N ILE A 164 3.90 -6.94 -9.08
CA ILE A 164 3.26 -7.27 -10.36
C ILE A 164 3.11 -5.99 -11.20
N ALA A 165 2.67 -4.89 -10.60
CA ALA A 165 2.54 -3.62 -11.30
C ALA A 165 3.89 -3.05 -11.77
N VAL A 166 4.92 -3.12 -10.92
CA VAL A 166 6.29 -2.68 -11.28
C VAL A 166 6.83 -3.48 -12.47
N VAL A 167 6.69 -4.79 -12.45
CA VAL A 167 7.08 -5.66 -13.59
C VAL A 167 6.24 -5.33 -14.82
N SER A 168 4.92 -5.19 -14.67
CA SER A 168 4.01 -4.84 -15.77
C SER A 168 4.35 -3.49 -16.38
N SER A 169 4.72 -2.48 -15.58
CA SER A 169 5.11 -1.16 -16.09
C SER A 169 6.35 -1.26 -16.99
N ALA A 170 7.36 -2.03 -16.59
CA ALA A 170 8.55 -2.24 -17.40
C ALA A 170 8.22 -2.94 -18.73
N LEU A 171 7.40 -4.00 -18.70
CA LEU A 171 6.97 -4.74 -19.89
C LEU A 171 6.12 -3.87 -20.84
N ILE A 172 5.23 -3.04 -20.31
CA ILE A 172 4.41 -2.10 -21.08
C ILE A 172 5.30 -1.07 -21.78
N VAL A 173 6.32 -0.54 -21.10
CA VAL A 173 7.25 0.42 -21.72
C VAL A 173 8.09 -0.25 -22.81
N ILE A 174 8.56 -1.49 -22.60
CA ILE A 174 9.24 -2.25 -23.65
C ILE A 174 8.32 -2.42 -24.87
N LEU A 175 7.07 -2.80 -24.66
CA LEU A 175 6.08 -2.96 -25.73
C LEU A 175 5.84 -1.65 -26.49
N LEU A 176 5.53 -0.55 -25.79
CA LEU A 176 5.31 0.76 -26.41
C LEU A 176 6.53 1.26 -27.14
N TYR A 177 7.72 1.07 -26.59
CA TYR A 177 8.98 1.43 -27.23
C TYR A 177 9.19 0.63 -28.53
N SER A 178 8.93 -0.68 -28.50
CA SER A 178 9.05 -1.56 -29.69
C SER A 178 8.01 -1.24 -30.76
N LEU A 179 6.85 -0.68 -30.40
CA LEU A 179 5.83 -0.20 -31.33
C LEU A 179 6.19 1.15 -31.98
N GLY A 180 7.34 1.75 -31.63
CA GLY A 180 7.82 2.98 -32.24
C GLY A 180 7.07 4.23 -31.79
N THR A 181 6.55 4.27 -30.56
CA THR A 181 5.79 5.43 -30.06
C THR A 181 6.61 6.73 -29.91
N GLY A 182 7.93 6.64 -29.95
CA GLY A 182 8.84 7.80 -29.97
C GLY A 182 8.61 8.77 -28.80
N ALA A 183 8.42 10.04 -29.12
CA ALA A 183 8.22 11.11 -28.12
C ALA A 183 6.90 10.95 -27.31
N TRP A 184 5.90 10.24 -27.85
CA TRP A 184 4.61 10.01 -27.20
C TRP A 184 4.64 8.91 -26.14
N LEU A 185 5.76 8.21 -25.96
CA LEU A 185 5.89 7.07 -25.04
C LEU A 185 5.36 7.37 -23.64
N TRP A 186 5.79 8.48 -23.03
CA TRP A 186 5.38 8.83 -21.67
C TRP A 186 3.89 9.16 -21.57
N ARG A 187 3.30 9.80 -22.60
CA ARG A 187 1.87 10.14 -22.63
C ARG A 187 1.00 8.89 -22.72
N TYR A 188 1.33 7.97 -23.63
CA TYR A 188 0.62 6.68 -23.72
C TYR A 188 0.78 5.86 -22.44
N SER A 189 1.98 5.88 -21.85
CA SER A 189 2.25 5.18 -20.60
C SER A 189 1.36 5.67 -19.45
N VAL A 190 1.21 6.98 -19.29
CA VAL A 190 0.35 7.58 -18.26
C VAL A 190 -1.14 7.39 -18.61
N ALA A 191 -1.54 7.51 -19.88
CA ALA A 191 -2.92 7.32 -20.33
C ALA A 191 -3.43 5.89 -20.04
N LEU A 192 -2.58 4.86 -20.16
CA LEU A 192 -2.93 3.49 -19.80
C LEU A 192 -3.29 3.34 -18.33
N GLY A 193 -2.70 4.15 -17.44
CA GLY A 193 -3.09 4.23 -16.04
C GLY A 193 -4.58 4.62 -15.86
N ALA A 194 -5.05 5.59 -16.64
CA ALA A 194 -6.47 5.98 -16.64
C ALA A 194 -7.38 4.86 -17.14
N VAL A 195 -6.96 4.08 -18.13
CA VAL A 195 -7.71 2.91 -18.62
C VAL A 195 -7.86 1.87 -17.53
N PHE A 196 -6.76 1.50 -16.87
CA PHE A 196 -6.80 0.53 -15.76
C PHE A 196 -7.64 1.06 -14.59
N ALA A 197 -7.51 2.33 -14.23
CA ALA A 197 -8.32 2.96 -13.19
C ALA A 197 -9.82 2.92 -13.52
N THR A 198 -10.19 3.15 -14.79
CA THR A 198 -11.59 3.08 -15.26
C THR A 198 -12.13 1.66 -15.13
N ILE A 199 -11.36 0.64 -15.51
CA ILE A 199 -11.75 -0.77 -15.36
C ILE A 199 -12.01 -1.09 -13.88
N ILE A 200 -11.10 -0.69 -12.99
CA ILE A 200 -11.23 -0.94 -11.55
C ILE A 200 -12.43 -0.18 -10.98
N LEU A 201 -12.68 1.06 -11.40
CA LEU A 201 -13.85 1.83 -10.99
C LEU A 201 -15.15 1.13 -11.39
N VAL A 202 -15.27 0.68 -12.64
CA VAL A 202 -16.42 -0.08 -13.13
C VAL A 202 -16.64 -1.34 -12.28
N LEU A 203 -15.59 -2.11 -12.04
CA LEU A 203 -15.68 -3.29 -11.17
C LEU A 203 -16.13 -2.93 -9.75
N ARG A 204 -15.62 -1.84 -9.17
CA ARG A 204 -16.05 -1.36 -7.84
C ARG A 204 -17.52 -0.96 -7.81
N LEU A 205 -17.99 -0.24 -8.81
CA LEU A 205 -19.39 0.18 -8.87
C LEU A 205 -20.35 -1.01 -8.89
N PHE A 206 -20.02 -2.08 -9.64
CA PHE A 206 -20.86 -3.27 -9.75
C PHE A 206 -20.75 -4.24 -8.57
N TYR A 207 -19.56 -4.41 -8.02
CA TYR A 207 -19.29 -5.49 -7.07
C TYR A 207 -19.04 -5.04 -5.63
N LEU A 208 -18.55 -3.79 -5.42
CA LEU A 208 -18.20 -3.32 -4.08
C LEU A 208 -19.44 -2.82 -3.35
N SER A 209 -19.71 -3.40 -2.17
CA SER A 209 -20.66 -2.89 -1.20
C SER A 209 -19.92 -2.28 -0.01
N GLU A 210 -20.65 -1.68 0.95
CA GLU A 210 -20.01 -1.09 2.12
C GLU A 210 -19.48 -2.20 3.07
N SER A 211 -18.53 -1.85 3.91
CA SER A 211 -18.01 -2.77 4.92
C SER A 211 -19.09 -3.16 5.93
N PRO A 212 -19.32 -4.47 6.17
CA PRO A 212 -20.26 -4.92 7.20
C PRO A 212 -19.89 -4.42 8.59
N SER A 213 -18.60 -4.44 8.94
CA SER A 213 -18.10 -3.97 10.23
C SER A 213 -18.30 -2.46 10.43
N TRP A 214 -18.16 -1.67 9.37
CA TRP A 214 -18.44 -0.24 9.42
C TRP A 214 -19.97 0.02 9.49
N SER A 215 -20.74 -0.71 8.67
CA SER A 215 -22.21 -0.55 8.61
C SER A 215 -22.86 -0.91 9.94
N MET A 216 -22.38 -1.96 10.61
CA MET A 216 -22.81 -2.33 11.95
C MET A 216 -22.67 -1.17 12.96
N LYS A 217 -21.60 -0.38 12.87
CA LYS A 217 -21.31 0.74 13.79
C LYS A 217 -21.97 2.05 13.41
N ASN A 218 -22.31 2.22 12.14
CA ASN A 218 -22.79 3.50 11.60
C ASN A 218 -24.20 3.45 10.99
N LYS A 219 -24.82 2.26 10.93
CA LYS A 219 -26.15 2.05 10.34
C LYS A 219 -27.02 1.16 11.25
N THR A 220 -28.28 0.96 10.87
CA THR A 220 -29.21 0.06 11.52
C THR A 220 -28.77 -1.41 11.34
N LEU A 221 -29.28 -2.32 12.19
CA LEU A 221 -29.03 -3.76 12.06
C LEU A 221 -29.47 -4.27 10.69
N THR A 222 -30.66 -3.81 10.23
CA THR A 222 -31.22 -4.18 8.91
C THR A 222 -30.31 -3.75 7.74
N GLU A 223 -29.76 -2.54 7.79
CA GLU A 223 -28.86 -2.07 6.74
C GLU A 223 -27.50 -2.79 6.77
N ALA A 224 -26.96 -3.04 7.96
CA ALA A 224 -25.71 -3.78 8.12
C ALA A 224 -25.85 -5.25 7.65
N SER A 225 -26.98 -5.88 7.92
CA SER A 225 -27.28 -7.23 7.44
C SER A 225 -27.38 -7.30 5.92
N LYS A 226 -27.97 -6.31 5.26
CA LYS A 226 -27.99 -6.20 3.79
C LYS A 226 -26.59 -6.07 3.17
N GLU A 227 -25.69 -5.34 3.82
CA GLU A 227 -24.30 -5.27 3.37
C GLU A 227 -23.56 -6.59 3.59
N LEU A 228 -23.89 -7.33 4.66
CA LEU A 228 -23.37 -8.68 4.89
C LEU A 228 -23.83 -9.65 3.79
N GLU A 229 -25.12 -9.65 3.45
CA GLU A 229 -25.69 -10.44 2.35
C GLU A 229 -24.94 -10.21 1.04
N LYS A 230 -24.75 -8.92 0.67
CA LYS A 230 -24.07 -8.54 -0.58
C LYS A 230 -22.60 -8.96 -0.61
N ASN A 231 -21.87 -8.77 0.49
CA ASN A 231 -20.43 -9.08 0.55
C ASN A 231 -20.15 -10.58 0.53
N TYR A 232 -21.05 -11.39 1.11
CA TYR A 232 -20.83 -12.84 1.28
C TYR A 232 -21.73 -13.71 0.41
N ASN A 233 -22.71 -13.12 -0.28
CA ASN A 233 -23.69 -13.81 -1.11
C ASN A 233 -24.47 -14.88 -0.32
N ILE A 234 -25.06 -14.44 0.78
CA ILE A 234 -25.86 -15.25 1.72
C ILE A 234 -27.23 -14.60 1.92
N ASN A 235 -28.17 -15.32 2.49
CA ASN A 235 -29.43 -14.77 3.00
C ASN A 235 -29.33 -14.53 4.51
N VAL A 236 -29.79 -13.40 4.99
CA VAL A 236 -29.80 -13.07 6.41
C VAL A 236 -31.24 -12.94 6.91
N ASN A 237 -31.62 -13.76 7.88
CA ASN A 237 -32.85 -13.58 8.60
C ASN A 237 -32.58 -12.74 9.87
N ILE A 238 -33.38 -11.69 10.09
CA ILE A 238 -33.18 -10.76 11.19
C ILE A 238 -34.24 -11.02 12.23
N GLU A 239 -33.81 -11.47 13.42
CA GLU A 239 -34.64 -11.66 14.58
C GLU A 239 -34.07 -10.85 15.77
N PRO A 240 -34.34 -9.53 15.82
CA PRO A 240 -33.71 -8.66 16.81
C PRO A 240 -34.14 -9.00 18.23
N ASN A 241 -33.21 -8.98 19.16
CA ASN A 241 -33.52 -9.08 20.59
C ASN A 241 -34.31 -7.85 21.05
N LYS A 242 -35.34 -8.02 21.83
CA LYS A 242 -36.18 -6.93 22.36
C LYS A 242 -35.30 -5.88 23.06
N GLY A 243 -35.19 -4.69 22.49
CA GLY A 243 -34.50 -3.53 23.07
C GLY A 243 -33.18 -3.10 22.37
N GLU A 244 -32.65 -3.84 21.41
CA GLU A 244 -31.36 -3.50 20.76
C GLU A 244 -31.48 -2.67 19.46
N ASP A 245 -32.66 -2.57 18.87
CA ASP A 245 -32.78 -2.16 17.47
C ASP A 245 -32.78 -0.63 17.18
N GLU A 246 -32.90 0.23 18.19
CA GLU A 246 -33.14 1.65 17.94
C GLU A 246 -32.10 2.62 18.52
N SER A 247 -31.19 2.19 19.35
CA SER A 247 -30.16 3.10 19.89
C SER A 247 -28.97 3.21 18.95
N PHE A 248 -29.12 4.00 17.90
CA PHE A 248 -28.01 4.45 17.08
C PHE A 248 -27.17 5.47 17.85
N SER A 249 -26.23 4.99 18.65
CA SER A 249 -25.16 5.85 19.19
C SER A 249 -24.06 5.95 18.16
N LYS A 250 -24.01 7.05 17.42
CA LYS A 250 -22.91 7.38 16.52
C LYS A 250 -21.70 7.71 17.39
N THR A 251 -20.94 6.69 17.76
CA THR A 251 -19.71 6.89 18.55
C THR A 251 -18.65 7.54 17.68
N GLU A 252 -18.48 8.83 17.79
CA GLU A 252 -17.42 9.59 17.11
C GLU A 252 -16.22 9.78 18.04
N VAL A 253 -15.04 9.39 17.57
CA VAL A 253 -13.79 9.67 18.33
C VAL A 253 -13.50 11.16 18.25
N LYS A 254 -13.70 11.90 19.35
CA LYS A 254 -13.56 13.36 19.42
C LYS A 254 -12.14 13.83 19.11
N ASN A 255 -11.12 13.16 19.65
CA ASN A 255 -9.71 13.52 19.49
C ASN A 255 -8.89 12.31 19.01
N PRO A 256 -8.95 11.94 17.69
CA PRO A 256 -8.32 10.72 17.21
C PRO A 256 -6.81 10.69 17.41
N LEU A 257 -6.10 11.81 17.19
CA LEU A 257 -4.65 11.86 17.42
C LEU A 257 -4.30 11.61 18.88
N ARG A 258 -5.00 12.23 19.82
CA ARG A 258 -4.78 11.98 21.25
C ARG A 258 -5.06 10.52 21.61
N THR A 259 -6.08 9.94 21.01
CA THR A 259 -6.45 8.53 21.23
C THR A 259 -5.35 7.59 20.70
N LEU A 260 -4.80 7.84 19.51
CA LEU A 260 -3.71 7.05 18.93
C LEU A 260 -2.44 7.05 19.79
N PHE A 261 -2.20 8.10 20.54
CA PHE A 261 -1.04 8.24 21.42
C PHE A 261 -1.35 8.05 22.91
N ASN A 262 -2.53 7.53 23.25
CA ASN A 262 -2.84 7.14 24.63
C ASN A 262 -2.01 5.89 25.06
N LYS A 263 -1.99 5.57 26.37
CA LYS A 263 -1.21 4.44 26.91
C LYS A 263 -1.49 3.11 26.20
N ARG A 264 -2.72 2.90 25.71
CA ARG A 264 -3.14 1.65 25.06
C ARG A 264 -2.61 1.52 23.64
N TYR A 265 -2.72 2.57 22.82
CA TYR A 265 -2.39 2.55 21.40
C TYR A 265 -1.01 3.08 21.07
N CYS A 266 -0.37 3.87 21.92
CA CYS A 266 0.89 4.54 21.66
C CYS A 266 1.99 3.59 21.11
N LYS A 267 2.23 2.45 21.79
CA LYS A 267 3.23 1.47 21.35
C LYS A 267 2.89 0.86 19.99
N ARG A 268 1.60 0.62 19.70
CA ARG A 268 1.11 0.08 18.44
C ARG A 268 1.30 1.11 17.31
N THR A 269 0.95 2.36 17.60
CA THR A 269 1.09 3.48 16.66
C THR A 269 2.56 3.74 16.33
N ILE A 270 3.44 3.81 17.34
CA ILE A 270 4.89 3.99 17.13
C ILE A 270 5.46 2.84 16.30
N LEU A 271 5.13 1.58 16.63
CA LEU A 271 5.63 0.42 15.88
C LEU A 271 5.18 0.47 14.42
N ALA A 272 3.87 0.63 14.18
CA ALA A 272 3.31 0.66 12.82
C ALA A 272 3.91 1.81 11.99
N THR A 273 3.98 3.01 12.57
CA THR A 273 4.53 4.21 11.92
C THR A 273 6.02 4.05 11.62
N SER A 274 6.81 3.56 12.58
CA SER A 274 8.25 3.35 12.38
C SER A 274 8.51 2.32 11.28
N ILE A 275 7.84 1.17 11.28
CA ILE A 275 8.02 0.15 10.24
C ILE A 275 7.62 0.73 8.88
N ALA A 276 6.45 1.38 8.78
CA ALA A 276 5.96 1.94 7.53
C ALA A 276 6.88 3.05 6.97
N THR A 277 7.43 3.91 7.85
CA THR A 277 8.34 4.99 7.46
C THR A 277 9.70 4.46 7.02
N LEU A 278 10.30 3.58 7.81
CA LEU A 278 11.64 3.03 7.53
C LEU A 278 11.65 2.11 6.30
N GLN A 279 10.62 1.27 6.13
CA GLN A 279 10.48 0.48 4.92
C GLN A 279 10.29 1.36 3.68
N GLY A 280 9.49 2.43 3.78
CA GLY A 280 9.34 3.41 2.71
C GLY A 280 10.67 4.07 2.38
N MET A 281 11.39 4.58 3.38
CA MET A 281 12.69 5.22 3.20
C MET A 281 13.69 4.31 2.47
N GLN A 282 13.86 3.06 2.90
CA GLN A 282 14.81 2.15 2.26
C GLN A 282 14.38 1.72 0.84
N TYR A 283 13.08 1.46 0.62
CA TYR A 283 12.59 1.05 -0.68
C TYR A 283 12.66 2.17 -1.72
N TYR A 284 12.20 3.36 -1.36
CA TYR A 284 12.21 4.50 -2.29
C TYR A 284 13.62 5.05 -2.53
N ALA A 285 14.56 4.80 -1.61
CA ALA A 285 15.97 5.09 -1.86
C ALA A 285 16.61 4.13 -2.88
N ILE A 286 16.27 2.83 -2.86
CA ILE A 286 16.94 1.82 -3.69
C ILE A 286 16.02 1.30 -4.79
N GLY A 287 14.78 0.92 -4.46
CA GLY A 287 13.86 0.25 -5.37
C GLY A 287 13.48 1.07 -6.60
N LEU A 288 13.30 2.38 -6.46
CA LEU A 288 13.06 3.27 -7.61
C LEU A 288 14.29 3.45 -8.51
N TYR A 289 15.48 3.21 -7.98
CA TYR A 289 16.74 3.35 -8.72
C TYR A 289 17.30 2.01 -9.21
N ILE A 290 16.53 0.91 -9.08
CA ILE A 290 16.90 -0.39 -9.67
C ILE A 290 17.18 -0.31 -11.16
N PRO A 291 16.41 0.44 -12.00
CA PRO A 291 16.78 0.62 -13.42
C PRO A 291 18.17 1.24 -13.62
N LEU A 292 18.53 2.21 -12.79
CA LEU A 292 19.87 2.81 -12.81
C LEU A 292 20.93 1.80 -12.34
N ILE A 293 20.64 1.05 -11.29
CA ILE A 293 21.54 0.00 -10.79
C ILE A 293 21.70 -1.11 -11.84
N ALA A 294 20.63 -1.45 -12.57
CA ALA A 294 20.68 -2.43 -13.66
C ALA A 294 21.59 -2.00 -14.81
N ILE A 295 21.66 -0.69 -15.13
CA ILE A 295 22.61 -0.17 -16.13
C ILE A 295 24.06 -0.49 -15.71
N TYR A 296 24.42 -0.29 -14.44
CA TYR A 296 25.76 -0.58 -13.93
C TYR A 296 26.09 -2.08 -13.90
N ILE A 297 25.06 -2.96 -13.85
CA ILE A 297 25.24 -4.41 -13.74
C ILE A 297 25.09 -5.11 -15.10
N ILE A 298 24.18 -4.66 -15.97
CA ILE A 298 23.76 -5.39 -17.18
C ILE A 298 24.25 -4.68 -18.45
N GLY A 299 24.26 -3.33 -18.45
CA GLY A 299 24.68 -2.51 -19.59
C GLY A 299 23.73 -1.37 -19.92
N GLU A 300 24.12 -0.51 -20.85
CA GLU A 300 23.41 0.73 -21.21
C GLU A 300 22.22 0.52 -22.16
N ASN A 301 22.05 -0.69 -22.70
CA ASN A 301 20.91 -0.98 -23.59
C ASN A 301 19.59 -0.88 -22.82
N LYS A 302 18.67 -0.03 -23.29
CA LYS A 302 17.41 0.25 -22.61
C LYS A 302 16.55 -1.00 -22.40
N ILE A 303 16.46 -1.87 -23.41
CA ILE A 303 15.66 -3.10 -23.32
C ILE A 303 16.29 -4.08 -22.32
N GLU A 304 17.61 -4.23 -22.35
CA GLU A 304 18.34 -5.11 -21.43
C GLU A 304 18.22 -4.62 -19.98
N SER A 305 18.40 -3.32 -19.74
CA SER A 305 18.26 -2.71 -18.43
C SER A 305 16.84 -2.85 -17.86
N LEU A 306 15.80 -2.61 -18.69
CA LEU A 306 14.40 -2.80 -18.27
C LEU A 306 14.06 -4.27 -18.04
N SER A 307 14.58 -5.19 -18.85
CA SER A 307 14.42 -6.64 -18.67
C SER A 307 15.09 -7.11 -17.37
N GLY A 308 16.30 -6.64 -17.10
CA GLY A 308 16.99 -6.91 -15.84
C GLY A 308 16.25 -6.33 -14.63
N THR A 309 15.71 -5.13 -14.75
CA THR A 309 14.83 -4.53 -13.73
C THR A 309 13.62 -5.41 -13.46
N ALA A 310 12.95 -5.91 -14.50
CA ALA A 310 11.80 -6.80 -14.36
C ALA A 310 12.20 -8.10 -13.64
N LEU A 311 13.30 -8.74 -14.04
CA LEU A 311 13.81 -9.96 -13.42
C LEU A 311 14.14 -9.78 -11.93
N ILE A 312 14.84 -8.73 -11.56
CA ILE A 312 15.17 -8.42 -10.17
C ILE A 312 13.88 -8.21 -9.35
N ASN A 313 12.87 -7.54 -9.90
CA ASN A 313 11.60 -7.30 -9.22
C ASN A 313 10.74 -8.57 -9.03
N ILE A 314 10.99 -9.67 -9.74
CA ILE A 314 10.36 -10.97 -9.49
C ILE A 314 10.69 -11.47 -8.06
N ALA A 315 11.90 -11.19 -7.56
CA ALA A 315 12.25 -11.50 -6.16
C ALA A 315 11.32 -10.78 -5.17
N GLY A 316 10.87 -9.57 -5.50
CA GLY A 316 9.87 -8.84 -4.72
C GLY A 316 8.49 -9.52 -4.74
N ILE A 317 8.06 -10.08 -5.88
CA ILE A 317 6.80 -10.86 -5.96
C ILE A 317 6.90 -12.10 -5.06
N ILE A 318 8.00 -12.86 -5.18
CA ILE A 318 8.24 -14.07 -4.38
C ILE A 318 8.29 -13.73 -2.88
N GLY A 319 9.02 -12.67 -2.52
CA GLY A 319 9.10 -12.18 -1.14
C GLY A 319 7.73 -11.78 -0.58
N GLY A 320 6.95 -11.00 -1.34
CA GLY A 320 5.60 -10.56 -0.95
C GLY A 320 4.64 -11.73 -0.75
N LEU A 321 4.67 -12.71 -1.66
CA LEU A 321 3.87 -13.92 -1.54
C LEU A 321 4.29 -14.74 -0.31
N THR A 322 5.58 -14.93 -0.11
CA THR A 322 6.14 -15.62 1.06
C THR A 322 5.72 -14.91 2.34
N GLY A 323 5.88 -13.59 2.43
CA GLY A 323 5.47 -12.78 3.56
C GLY A 323 3.97 -12.89 3.86
N ALA A 324 3.12 -12.79 2.82
CA ALA A 324 1.68 -12.92 2.98
C ALA A 324 1.27 -14.30 3.51
N LEU A 325 1.78 -15.37 2.92
CA LEU A 325 1.45 -16.75 3.31
C LEU A 325 1.96 -17.11 4.71
N LEU A 326 3.14 -16.64 5.08
CA LEU A 326 3.75 -16.94 6.36
C LEU A 326 3.23 -16.10 7.52
N THR A 327 2.52 -14.99 7.24
CA THR A 327 1.97 -14.08 8.27
C THR A 327 1.07 -14.81 9.25
N THR A 328 0.21 -15.70 8.78
CA THR A 328 -0.72 -16.44 9.65
C THR A 328 -0.01 -17.43 10.59
N LYS A 329 1.16 -17.93 10.18
CA LYS A 329 1.95 -18.93 10.93
C LYS A 329 2.92 -18.28 11.92
N TYR A 330 3.65 -17.26 11.47
CA TYR A 330 4.75 -16.66 12.24
C TYR A 330 4.40 -15.31 12.87
N GLY A 331 3.34 -14.67 12.39
CA GLY A 331 2.96 -13.32 12.80
C GLY A 331 3.71 -12.22 12.05
N ALA A 332 3.14 -11.02 12.04
CA ALA A 332 3.67 -9.88 11.30
C ALA A 332 5.01 -9.38 11.88
N ARG A 333 5.12 -9.33 13.21
CA ARG A 333 6.31 -8.81 13.88
C ARG A 333 7.56 -9.64 13.59
N LYS A 334 7.50 -10.98 13.68
CA LYS A 334 8.65 -11.86 13.43
C LYS A 334 9.12 -11.78 11.98
N LEU A 335 8.18 -11.73 11.03
CA LEU A 335 8.51 -11.56 9.61
C LEU A 335 9.14 -10.20 9.32
N THR A 336 8.70 -9.13 10.00
CA THR A 336 9.34 -7.82 9.91
C THR A 336 10.79 -7.85 10.39
N ILE A 337 11.06 -8.51 11.52
CA ILE A 337 12.42 -8.71 12.06
C ILE A 337 13.31 -9.45 11.05
N ALA A 338 12.84 -10.60 10.53
CA ALA A 338 13.55 -11.37 9.53
C ALA A 338 13.82 -10.55 8.26
N GLY A 339 12.82 -9.82 7.76
CA GLY A 339 12.96 -8.98 6.57
C GLY A 339 13.97 -7.85 6.75
N PHE A 340 13.91 -7.10 7.84
CA PHE A 340 14.92 -6.07 8.12
C PHE A 340 16.34 -6.67 8.26
N SER A 341 16.49 -7.86 8.84
CA SER A 341 17.77 -8.54 8.92
C SER A 341 18.30 -8.89 7.52
N ILE A 342 17.47 -9.47 6.65
CA ILE A 342 17.87 -9.81 5.26
C ILE A 342 18.26 -8.55 4.49
N VAL A 343 17.44 -7.49 4.57
CA VAL A 343 17.69 -6.21 3.89
C VAL A 343 19.01 -5.59 4.37
N GLY A 344 19.20 -5.48 5.69
CA GLY A 344 20.43 -4.92 6.26
C GLY A 344 21.67 -5.70 5.84
N THR A 345 21.61 -7.03 5.89
CA THR A 345 22.72 -7.90 5.45
C THR A 345 23.02 -7.73 3.97
N ALA A 346 22.00 -7.71 3.10
CA ALA A 346 22.18 -7.49 1.66
C ALA A 346 22.86 -6.15 1.37
N MET A 347 22.40 -5.07 2.02
CA MET A 347 22.97 -3.73 1.84
C MET A 347 24.43 -3.64 2.33
N ILE A 348 24.75 -4.27 3.46
CA ILE A 348 26.13 -4.33 3.98
C ILE A 348 27.02 -5.10 3.00
N ILE A 349 26.56 -6.24 2.48
CA ILE A 349 27.34 -7.04 1.51
C ILE A 349 27.56 -6.23 0.24
N ILE A 350 26.54 -5.57 -0.32
CA ILE A 350 26.70 -4.69 -1.50
C ILE A 350 27.73 -3.60 -1.19
N GLY A 351 27.61 -2.93 -0.05
CA GLY A 351 28.49 -1.84 0.33
C GLY A 351 29.96 -2.26 0.54
N LEU A 352 30.22 -3.45 1.01
CA LEU A 352 31.57 -3.94 1.23
C LEU A 352 32.23 -4.53 -0.02
N PHE A 353 31.45 -5.19 -0.89
CA PHE A 353 31.99 -5.99 -1.98
C PHE A 353 31.76 -5.45 -3.38
N TYR A 354 30.94 -4.39 -3.56
CA TYR A 354 30.78 -3.75 -4.88
C TYR A 354 32.12 -3.25 -5.40
N GLY A 355 32.44 -3.59 -6.65
CA GLY A 355 33.74 -3.29 -7.27
C GLY A 355 34.84 -4.31 -6.98
N HIS A 356 34.63 -5.24 -6.05
CA HIS A 356 35.60 -6.28 -5.67
C HIS A 356 35.09 -7.72 -5.92
N THR A 357 33.89 -7.87 -6.49
CA THR A 357 33.28 -9.18 -6.75
C THR A 357 32.56 -9.19 -8.09
N TYR A 358 32.04 -10.36 -8.47
CA TYR A 358 31.28 -10.52 -9.72
C TYR A 358 29.98 -9.74 -9.70
N THR A 359 29.64 -9.08 -10.80
CA THR A 359 28.43 -8.26 -10.94
C THR A 359 27.13 -9.04 -10.71
N TRP A 360 27.10 -10.33 -11.11
CA TRP A 360 25.92 -11.18 -10.85
C TRP A 360 25.66 -11.40 -9.35
N LEU A 361 26.69 -11.40 -8.50
CA LEU A 361 26.54 -11.52 -7.05
C LEU A 361 25.90 -10.26 -6.47
N ILE A 362 26.27 -9.09 -6.98
CA ILE A 362 25.65 -7.82 -6.60
C ILE A 362 24.16 -7.80 -7.04
N ALA A 363 23.85 -8.25 -8.25
CA ALA A 363 22.45 -8.39 -8.72
C ALA A 363 21.65 -9.33 -7.82
N LEU A 364 22.25 -10.45 -7.40
CA LEU A 364 21.65 -11.39 -6.44
C LEU A 364 21.38 -10.71 -5.08
N MET A 365 22.30 -9.89 -4.59
CA MET A 365 22.09 -9.17 -3.32
C MET A 365 20.98 -8.11 -3.45
N VAL A 366 20.84 -7.45 -4.59
CA VAL A 366 19.71 -6.55 -4.86
C VAL A 366 18.39 -7.34 -4.89
N ALA A 367 18.37 -8.53 -5.49
CA ALA A 367 17.20 -9.42 -5.45
C ALA A 367 16.88 -9.87 -4.01
N PHE A 368 17.89 -10.21 -3.19
CA PHE A 368 17.71 -10.52 -1.77
C PHE A 368 17.19 -9.32 -0.96
N PHE A 369 17.66 -8.12 -1.27
CA PHE A 369 17.11 -6.89 -0.70
C PHE A 369 15.62 -6.79 -0.97
N LEU A 370 15.18 -6.96 -2.24
CA LEU A 370 13.76 -6.90 -2.60
C LEU A 370 12.94 -8.02 -1.95
N PHE A 371 13.49 -9.24 -1.92
CA PHE A 371 12.85 -10.37 -1.26
C PHE A 371 12.62 -10.11 0.23
N GLY A 372 13.66 -9.69 0.94
CA GLY A 372 13.60 -9.39 2.37
C GLY A 372 12.69 -8.21 2.69
N HIS A 373 12.80 -7.13 1.90
CA HIS A 373 11.91 -5.98 2.01
C HIS A 373 10.44 -6.38 1.81
N SER A 374 10.15 -7.06 0.72
CA SER A 374 8.79 -7.44 0.32
C SER A 374 8.20 -8.50 1.24
N GLY A 375 8.98 -9.49 1.69
CA GLY A 375 8.51 -10.54 2.60
C GLY A 375 8.37 -10.10 4.06
N GLY A 376 9.06 -9.03 4.44
CA GLY A 376 9.15 -8.51 5.80
C GLY A 376 8.50 -7.12 5.96
N PRO A 377 9.29 -6.05 6.17
CA PRO A 377 8.78 -4.75 6.58
C PRO A 377 7.82 -4.11 5.57
N GLY A 378 8.04 -4.32 4.28
CA GLY A 378 7.16 -3.85 3.23
C GLY A 378 5.75 -4.39 3.42
N THR A 379 5.61 -5.71 3.43
CA THR A 379 4.34 -6.41 3.58
C THR A 379 3.71 -6.16 4.95
N GLN A 380 4.47 -6.38 6.02
CA GLN A 380 3.92 -6.44 7.37
C GLN A 380 3.56 -5.07 7.95
N GLY A 381 4.20 -3.99 7.50
CA GLY A 381 3.94 -2.64 8.02
C GLY A 381 2.48 -2.21 7.83
N LYS A 382 1.89 -2.50 6.68
CA LYS A 382 0.48 -2.20 6.38
C LYS A 382 -0.48 -3.08 7.19
N ALA A 383 -0.17 -4.37 7.33
CA ALA A 383 -0.97 -5.28 8.16
C ALA A 383 -0.94 -4.87 9.63
N ILE A 384 0.22 -4.52 10.18
CA ILE A 384 0.33 -4.03 11.57
C ILE A 384 -0.52 -2.78 11.75
N ALA A 385 -0.48 -1.82 10.81
CA ALA A 385 -1.32 -0.64 10.87
C ALA A 385 -2.82 -0.98 10.85
N ALA A 386 -3.27 -1.76 9.86
CA ALA A 386 -4.69 -2.08 9.68
C ALA A 386 -5.28 -2.96 10.79
N LEU A 387 -4.45 -3.76 11.46
CA LEU A 387 -4.89 -4.72 12.49
C LEU A 387 -4.68 -4.23 13.94
N SER A 388 -4.08 -3.04 14.14
CA SER A 388 -3.77 -2.55 15.49
C SER A 388 -4.88 -1.75 16.14
N TYR A 389 -5.94 -1.42 15.40
CA TYR A 389 -7.00 -0.53 15.87
C TYR A 389 -8.39 -1.16 15.65
N PRO A 390 -9.35 -0.88 16.56
CA PRO A 390 -10.75 -1.24 16.36
C PRO A 390 -11.37 -0.43 15.21
N THR A 391 -12.50 -0.91 14.65
CA THR A 391 -13.13 -0.34 13.44
C THR A 391 -13.37 1.17 13.54
N ILE A 392 -13.77 1.68 14.71
CA ILE A 392 -14.05 3.11 14.94
C ILE A 392 -12.81 4.02 14.81
N LEU A 393 -11.61 3.47 15.01
CA LEU A 393 -10.33 4.19 14.97
C LEU A 393 -9.43 3.73 13.81
N ARG A 394 -9.79 2.64 13.13
CA ARG A 394 -8.94 1.95 12.16
C ARG A 394 -8.58 2.83 10.96
N GLY A 395 -9.55 3.50 10.36
CA GLY A 395 -9.32 4.39 9.23
C GLY A 395 -8.42 5.57 9.61
N LYS A 396 -8.68 6.20 10.77
CA LYS A 396 -7.85 7.29 11.29
C LYS A 396 -6.45 6.82 11.64
N GLY A 397 -6.31 5.64 12.25
CA GLY A 397 -5.03 5.04 12.61
C GLY A 397 -4.19 4.64 11.38
N THR A 398 -4.79 3.95 10.41
CA THR A 398 -4.10 3.60 9.16
C THR A 398 -3.78 4.82 8.33
N GLY A 399 -4.68 5.80 8.25
CA GLY A 399 -4.45 7.07 7.56
C GLY A 399 -3.29 7.84 8.16
N PHE A 400 -3.19 7.90 9.50
CA PHE A 400 -2.05 8.52 10.18
C PHE A 400 -0.73 7.81 9.85
N VAL A 401 -0.70 6.48 9.97
CA VAL A 401 0.51 5.67 9.66
C VAL A 401 0.93 5.85 8.21
N GLU A 402 -0.01 5.79 7.25
CA GLU A 402 0.27 5.99 5.84
C GLU A 402 0.76 7.40 5.54
N SER A 403 0.13 8.42 6.12
CA SER A 403 0.54 9.82 5.95
C SER A 403 1.98 10.02 6.42
N VAL A 404 2.31 9.57 7.63
CA VAL A 404 3.67 9.71 8.17
C VAL A 404 4.68 8.88 7.37
N SER A 405 4.31 7.71 6.87
CA SER A 405 5.19 6.88 6.06
C SER A 405 5.67 7.56 4.77
N ARG A 406 4.88 8.50 4.22
CA ARG A 406 5.26 9.26 3.01
C ARG A 406 6.47 10.16 3.24
N PHE A 407 6.71 10.65 4.47
CA PHE A 407 7.96 11.35 4.78
C PHE A 407 9.18 10.45 4.57
N GLY A 408 9.11 9.17 4.97
CA GLY A 408 10.18 8.21 4.72
C GLY A 408 10.42 8.00 3.22
N SER A 409 9.35 7.84 2.44
CA SER A 409 9.43 7.69 0.98
C SER A 409 10.05 8.92 0.31
N MET A 410 9.58 10.11 0.67
CA MET A 410 10.10 11.39 0.13
C MET A 410 11.58 11.57 0.48
N PHE A 411 11.94 11.34 1.75
CA PHE A 411 13.32 11.44 2.21
C PHE A 411 14.23 10.44 1.48
N GLY A 412 13.82 9.17 1.37
CA GLY A 412 14.57 8.14 0.65
C GLY A 412 14.82 8.51 -0.81
N THR A 413 13.77 8.94 -1.52
CA THR A 413 13.86 9.36 -2.92
C THR A 413 14.80 10.57 -3.09
N PHE A 414 14.69 11.55 -2.20
CA PHE A 414 15.47 12.79 -2.29
C PHE A 414 16.94 12.59 -1.95
N ILE A 415 17.22 11.85 -0.87
CA ILE A 415 18.59 11.75 -0.33
C ILE A 415 19.48 10.82 -1.13
N PHE A 416 18.93 9.78 -1.79
CA PHE A 416 19.71 8.74 -2.45
C PHE A 416 20.62 9.27 -3.56
N PRO A 417 20.14 10.07 -4.55
CA PRO A 417 21.01 10.61 -5.59
C PRO A 417 22.15 11.49 -5.05
N ILE A 418 21.84 12.28 -4.02
CA ILE A 418 22.80 13.20 -3.38
C ILE A 418 23.92 12.39 -2.72
N ILE A 419 23.57 11.38 -1.95
CA ILE A 419 24.57 10.54 -1.27
C ILE A 419 25.35 9.72 -2.30
N LEU A 420 24.68 9.17 -3.31
CA LEU A 420 25.30 8.38 -4.37
C LEU A 420 26.34 9.19 -5.13
N ALA A 421 26.02 10.43 -5.52
CA ALA A 421 26.91 11.31 -6.25
C ALA A 421 28.16 11.71 -5.44
N ASN A 422 28.02 11.90 -4.12
CA ASN A 422 29.11 12.35 -3.26
C ASN A 422 29.96 11.23 -2.66
N LEU A 423 29.37 10.06 -2.39
CA LEU A 423 30.02 8.97 -1.63
C LEU A 423 30.28 7.71 -2.48
N GLY A 424 29.67 7.62 -3.67
CA GLY A 424 29.67 6.39 -4.48
C GLY A 424 28.77 5.30 -3.88
N LEU A 425 28.57 4.21 -4.63
CA LEU A 425 27.60 3.17 -4.30
C LEU A 425 27.93 2.44 -2.99
N ASN A 426 29.20 2.10 -2.77
CA ASN A 426 29.65 1.36 -1.58
C ASN A 426 29.26 2.06 -0.28
N LYS A 427 29.68 3.31 -0.11
CA LYS A 427 29.41 4.09 1.11
C LYS A 427 27.93 4.43 1.24
N THR A 428 27.24 4.66 0.12
CA THR A 428 25.80 4.90 0.10
C THR A 428 25.04 3.69 0.64
N MET A 429 25.37 2.47 0.22
CA MET A 429 24.72 1.26 0.71
C MET A 429 25.01 1.02 2.20
N LEU A 430 26.23 1.24 2.68
CA LEU A 430 26.57 1.12 4.09
C LEU A 430 25.80 2.15 4.95
N LEU A 431 25.70 3.39 4.49
CA LEU A 431 24.97 4.43 5.21
C LEU A 431 23.46 4.10 5.27
N LEU A 432 22.87 3.70 4.16
CA LEU A 432 21.46 3.34 4.11
C LEU A 432 21.14 2.04 4.86
N ALA A 433 22.12 1.16 5.10
CA ALA A 433 21.95 -0.03 5.93
C ALA A 433 21.60 0.32 7.40
N LEU A 434 21.85 1.54 7.85
CA LEU A 434 21.39 2.02 9.17
C LEU A 434 19.85 2.00 9.27
N VAL A 435 19.12 2.22 8.16
CA VAL A 435 17.66 2.27 8.15
C VAL A 435 17.03 0.93 8.58
N PRO A 436 17.36 -0.21 7.94
CA PRO A 436 16.84 -1.51 8.39
C PRO A 436 17.38 -1.91 9.76
N ILE A 437 18.58 -1.49 10.17
CA ILE A 437 19.11 -1.74 11.52
C ILE A 437 18.24 -1.06 12.58
N VAL A 438 17.90 0.22 12.39
CA VAL A 438 16.99 0.95 13.28
C VAL A 438 15.60 0.29 13.31
N GLY A 439 15.09 -0.13 12.14
CA GLY A 439 13.82 -0.86 12.03
C GLY A 439 13.85 -2.19 12.81
N LEU A 440 14.94 -2.93 12.72
CA LEU A 440 15.18 -4.17 13.45
C LEU A 440 15.16 -3.93 14.97
N ILE A 441 15.87 -2.90 15.45
CA ILE A 441 15.93 -2.54 16.87
C ILE A 441 14.54 -2.19 17.39
N ILE A 442 13.82 -1.28 16.73
CA ILE A 442 12.47 -0.85 17.15
C ILE A 442 11.51 -2.03 17.18
N THR A 443 11.51 -2.86 16.11
CA THR A 443 10.59 -4.01 16.01
C THR A 443 10.92 -5.09 17.04
N THR A 444 12.16 -5.24 17.42
CA THR A 444 12.59 -6.19 18.45
C THR A 444 12.18 -5.70 19.84
N TYR A 445 12.32 -4.39 20.10
CA TYR A 445 12.01 -3.80 21.40
C TYR A 445 10.50 -3.71 21.67
N ILE A 446 9.72 -3.25 20.68
CA ILE A 446 8.24 -3.12 20.83
C ILE A 446 7.57 -4.45 20.52
N LYS A 447 7.17 -5.18 21.59
CA LYS A 447 6.56 -6.52 21.51
C LYS A 447 5.05 -6.44 21.26
N TRP A 448 4.62 -5.94 20.09
CA TRP A 448 3.22 -5.95 19.66
C TRP A 448 3.04 -6.83 18.43
N GLU A 449 2.10 -7.80 18.52
CA GLU A 449 1.72 -8.68 17.41
C GLU A 449 0.20 -8.60 17.24
N PRO A 450 -0.31 -8.00 16.16
CA PRO A 450 -1.76 -7.85 15.94
C PRO A 450 -2.41 -9.06 15.28
N VAL A 451 -1.65 -9.92 14.60
CA VAL A 451 -2.20 -11.05 13.85
C VAL A 451 -2.85 -12.05 14.81
N GLY A 452 -4.09 -12.40 14.51
CA GLY A 452 -4.89 -13.31 15.33
C GLY A 452 -5.51 -12.69 16.59
N LYS A 453 -5.26 -11.39 16.86
CA LYS A 453 -5.92 -10.66 17.96
C LYS A 453 -7.24 -10.07 17.51
N ASP A 454 -8.21 -10.09 18.42
CA ASP A 454 -9.46 -9.36 18.28
C ASP A 454 -9.33 -8.03 19.03
N VAL A 455 -9.39 -6.93 18.30
CA VAL A 455 -9.31 -5.57 18.85
C VAL A 455 -10.66 -4.85 18.80
N GLU A 456 -11.71 -5.49 18.28
CA GLU A 456 -13.02 -4.86 18.09
C GLU A 456 -13.70 -4.54 19.42
N HIS A 457 -13.52 -5.41 20.44
CA HIS A 457 -14.04 -5.17 21.79
C HIS A 457 -13.38 -4.00 22.52
N GLU A 458 -12.33 -3.42 21.95
CA GLU A 458 -11.64 -2.29 22.57
C GLU A 458 -12.37 -0.96 22.41
N ASP A 459 -13.44 -0.89 21.62
CA ASP A 459 -14.25 0.32 21.44
C ASP A 459 -14.76 0.89 22.77
N GLN A 460 -15.14 0.01 23.71
CA GLN A 460 -15.61 0.39 25.05
C GLN A 460 -14.61 1.26 25.84
N TYR A 461 -13.32 1.20 25.48
CA TYR A 461 -12.28 2.04 26.11
C TYR A 461 -12.09 3.39 25.42
N ILE A 462 -12.56 3.53 24.18
CA ILE A 462 -12.46 4.78 23.43
C ILE A 462 -13.53 5.76 23.89
N GLU A 463 -14.70 5.28 24.29
CA GLU A 463 -15.81 6.09 24.80
C GLU A 463 -15.50 6.78 26.13
N LYS A 464 -14.49 6.30 26.86
CA LYS A 464 -14.08 6.81 28.19
C LYS A 464 -12.93 7.83 28.10
N VAL A 465 -12.41 8.16 26.90
CA VAL A 465 -11.30 9.07 26.64
C VAL A 465 -11.76 10.31 25.89
#